data_343907b02ffec520558f4f7fdb06e326
#
_entry.id   343907b02ffec520558f4f7fdb06e326
#
_cell.length_a   1.000
_cell.length_b   1.000
_cell.length_c   1.000
_cell.angle_alpha   90.00
_cell.angle_beta   90.00
_cell.angle_gamma   90.00
#
_symmetry.space_group_name_H-M   'P 1'
#
loop_
_entity.id
_entity.type
_entity.pdbx_description
1 polymer ?
#
loop_
_entity_poly.entity_id
_entity_poly.type
_entity_poly.pdbx_seq_one_letter_code
_entity_poly.pdbx_strand_id
1 'polypeptide(L)'
;MGWSFPWVSSYESDFGFDFGAAVPKEQAAQMVEAGAPPIIERLAAECGTDPAGYMTERQALLAFAIEDGVVYQTYSAFARGVEIMMGFYALLDRAPKGRNEGGDSEFWIRRHDEYPGSGAAG
;
A
#
# COMPACT_ATOMS: atom_id res chain seq x y z
N MET A 1 -3.86 19.06 -2.14
CA MET A 1 -2.47 18.60 -2.12
C MET A 1 -1.73 19.34 -3.23
N GLY A 2 -0.61 20.03 -2.94
CA GLY A 2 0.09 20.88 -3.92
C GLY A 2 1.09 20.12 -4.81
N TRP A 3 0.69 18.98 -5.36
CA TRP A 3 1.55 18.19 -6.24
C TRP A 3 1.76 18.88 -7.58
N SER A 4 2.99 18.89 -8.07
CA SER A 4 3.39 19.51 -9.35
C SER A 4 3.48 18.52 -10.52
N PHE A 5 3.35 17.21 -10.26
CA PHE A 5 3.31 16.18 -11.29
C PHE A 5 1.86 15.85 -11.70
N PRO A 6 1.63 15.41 -12.95
CA PRO A 6 0.31 14.96 -13.37
C PRO A 6 -0.17 13.76 -12.54
N TRP A 7 -1.40 13.81 -12.08
CA TRP A 7 -2.03 12.68 -11.39
C TRP A 7 -3.52 12.63 -11.73
N VAL A 8 -4.10 11.44 -11.66
CA VAL A 8 -5.53 11.19 -11.84
C VAL A 8 -6.01 10.23 -10.75
N SER A 9 -7.27 10.36 -10.36
CA SER A 9 -7.92 9.41 -9.46
C SER A 9 -8.46 8.24 -10.28
N SER A 10 -8.27 7.01 -9.81
CA SER A 10 -8.90 5.81 -10.36
C SER A 10 -10.18 5.41 -9.61
N TYR A 11 -10.61 6.20 -8.63
CA TYR A 11 -11.68 5.85 -7.68
C TYR A 11 -13.01 5.46 -8.35
N GLU A 12 -13.39 6.14 -9.43
CA GLU A 12 -14.65 5.88 -10.15
C GLU A 12 -14.42 5.10 -11.47
N SER A 13 -13.36 4.28 -11.52
CA SER A 13 -13.02 3.49 -12.71
C SER A 13 -12.78 2.02 -12.35
N ASP A 14 -12.84 1.16 -13.35
CA ASP A 14 -12.55 -0.27 -13.20
C ASP A 14 -11.05 -0.58 -13.08
N PHE A 15 -10.18 0.44 -13.14
CA PHE A 15 -8.73 0.27 -13.12
C PHE A 15 -8.22 -0.57 -11.94
N GLY A 16 -8.74 -0.32 -10.74
CA GLY A 16 -8.36 -1.08 -9.55
C GLY A 16 -8.75 -2.57 -9.66
N PHE A 17 -9.89 -2.88 -10.25
CA PHE A 17 -10.37 -4.24 -10.46
C PHE A 17 -9.60 -4.94 -11.58
N ASP A 18 -9.40 -4.27 -12.70
CA ASP A 18 -8.69 -4.81 -13.87
C ASP A 18 -7.25 -5.24 -13.53
N PHE A 19 -6.60 -4.52 -12.64
CA PHE A 19 -5.21 -4.79 -12.23
C PHE A 19 -5.06 -5.41 -10.83
N GLY A 20 -6.16 -5.89 -10.22
CA GLY A 20 -6.14 -6.61 -8.95
C GLY A 20 -5.77 -5.76 -7.72
N ALA A 21 -5.78 -4.44 -7.85
CA ALA A 21 -5.56 -3.51 -6.73
C ALA A 21 -6.83 -3.29 -5.89
N ALA A 22 -7.98 -3.67 -6.40
CA ALA A 22 -9.26 -3.60 -5.72
C ALA A 22 -10.05 -4.90 -5.84
N VAL A 23 -10.99 -5.13 -4.93
CA VAL A 23 -11.98 -6.20 -5.05
C VAL A 23 -13.38 -5.62 -4.83
N PRO A 24 -14.44 -6.19 -5.44
CA PRO A 24 -15.81 -5.78 -5.17
C PRO A 24 -16.14 -5.85 -3.68
N LYS A 25 -16.97 -4.92 -3.20
CA LYS A 25 -17.28 -4.78 -1.77
C LYS A 25 -17.87 -6.07 -1.18
N GLU A 26 -18.71 -6.77 -1.93
CA GLU A 26 -19.31 -8.03 -1.54
C GLU A 26 -18.24 -9.13 -1.39
N GLN A 27 -17.26 -9.18 -2.27
CA GLN A 27 -16.15 -10.10 -2.18
C GLN A 27 -15.24 -9.76 -1.00
N ALA A 28 -14.95 -8.48 -0.77
CA ALA A 28 -14.18 -8.02 0.39
C ALA A 28 -14.85 -8.46 1.71
N ALA A 29 -16.16 -8.30 1.83
CA ALA A 29 -16.93 -8.74 3.00
C ALA A 29 -16.81 -10.25 3.21
N GLN A 30 -16.96 -11.05 2.16
CA GLN A 30 -16.81 -12.51 2.26
C GLN A 30 -15.40 -12.92 2.68
N MET A 31 -14.35 -12.24 2.18
CA MET A 31 -12.97 -12.50 2.57
C MET A 31 -12.73 -12.19 4.06
N VAL A 32 -13.33 -11.13 4.57
CA VAL A 32 -13.27 -10.76 5.99
C VAL A 32 -13.99 -11.79 6.86
N GLU A 33 -15.18 -12.23 6.47
CA GLU A 33 -15.96 -13.27 7.16
C GLU A 33 -15.23 -14.63 7.19
N ALA A 34 -14.49 -14.95 6.12
CA ALA A 34 -13.67 -16.17 6.06
C ALA A 34 -12.43 -16.11 6.96
N GLY A 35 -12.14 -14.97 7.58
CA GLY A 35 -11.02 -14.76 8.50
C GLY A 35 -9.91 -13.91 7.88
N ALA A 36 -10.08 -12.59 7.90
CA ALA A 36 -9.02 -11.68 7.49
C ALA A 36 -7.80 -11.78 8.43
N PRO A 37 -6.57 -11.73 7.89
CA PRO A 37 -5.39 -11.65 8.74
C PRO A 37 -5.46 -10.43 9.68
N PRO A 38 -4.95 -10.52 10.94
CA PRO A 38 -4.97 -9.40 11.89
C PRO A 38 -4.33 -8.10 11.38
N ILE A 39 -3.38 -8.22 10.47
CA ILE A 39 -2.75 -7.07 9.81
C ILE A 39 -3.77 -6.22 9.04
N ILE A 40 -4.78 -6.83 8.43
CA ILE A 40 -5.82 -6.11 7.69
C ILE A 40 -6.68 -5.26 8.64
N GLU A 41 -7.00 -5.77 9.82
CA GLU A 41 -7.74 -5.00 10.84
C GLU A 41 -6.96 -3.76 11.28
N ARG A 42 -5.66 -3.92 11.53
CA ARG A 42 -4.78 -2.81 11.91
C ARG A 42 -4.69 -1.77 10.80
N LEU A 43 -4.36 -2.18 9.58
CA LEU A 43 -4.21 -1.26 8.44
C LEU A 43 -5.53 -0.54 8.12
N ALA A 44 -6.66 -1.21 8.22
CA ALA A 44 -7.97 -0.60 8.07
C ALA A 44 -8.21 0.50 9.11
N ALA A 45 -7.91 0.23 10.38
CA ALA A 45 -8.03 1.21 11.45
C ALA A 45 -7.11 2.43 11.23
N GLU A 46 -5.87 2.22 10.81
CA GLU A 46 -4.92 3.29 10.47
C GLU A 46 -5.39 4.14 9.28
N CYS A 47 -6.10 3.54 8.33
CA CYS A 47 -6.69 4.24 7.19
C CYS A 47 -8.07 4.87 7.50
N GLY A 48 -8.61 4.66 8.70
CA GLY A 48 -9.91 5.19 9.11
C GLY A 48 -11.10 4.48 8.44
N THR A 49 -10.96 3.21 8.11
CA THR A 49 -11.97 2.38 7.46
C THR A 49 -12.14 1.03 8.19
N ASP A 50 -13.07 0.21 7.75
CA ASP A 50 -13.21 -1.18 8.20
C ASP A 50 -12.38 -2.14 7.32
N PRO A 51 -12.15 -3.39 7.75
CA PRO A 51 -11.38 -4.37 6.98
C PRO A 51 -11.90 -4.62 5.56
N ALA A 52 -13.21 -4.65 5.36
CA ALA A 52 -13.79 -4.81 4.04
C ALA A 52 -13.53 -3.57 3.16
N GLY A 53 -13.70 -2.37 3.72
CA GLY A 53 -13.37 -1.11 3.05
C GLY A 53 -11.90 -1.03 2.65
N TYR A 54 -10.98 -1.44 3.53
CA TYR A 54 -9.55 -1.50 3.21
C TYR A 54 -9.25 -2.43 2.02
N MET A 55 -9.95 -3.54 1.91
CA MET A 55 -9.78 -4.50 0.82
C MET A 55 -10.28 -4.00 -0.53
N THR A 56 -11.17 -3.01 -0.56
CA THR A 56 -11.68 -2.43 -1.81
C THR A 56 -10.66 -1.54 -2.52
N GLU A 57 -9.63 -1.05 -1.81
CA GLU A 57 -8.55 -0.22 -2.37
C GLU A 57 -7.21 -0.61 -1.74
N ARG A 58 -6.54 -1.59 -2.33
CA ARG A 58 -5.25 -2.06 -1.85
C ARG A 58 -4.10 -1.31 -2.52
N GLN A 59 -3.02 -1.16 -1.78
CA GLN A 59 -1.78 -0.61 -2.33
C GLN A 59 -1.22 -1.52 -3.41
N ALA A 60 -0.97 -0.95 -4.59
CA ALA A 60 -0.32 -1.62 -5.70
C ALA A 60 0.73 -0.73 -6.35
N LEU A 61 1.77 -1.34 -6.88
CA LEU A 61 2.74 -0.72 -7.78
C LEU A 61 2.59 -1.37 -9.15
N LEU A 62 2.20 -0.56 -10.13
CA LEU A 62 1.99 -0.99 -11.50
C LEU A 62 2.88 -0.17 -12.42
N ALA A 63 3.53 -0.81 -13.38
CA ALA A 63 4.28 -0.12 -14.42
C ALA A 63 3.80 -0.54 -15.80
N PHE A 64 3.78 0.42 -16.71
CA PHE A 64 3.32 0.24 -18.07
C PHE A 64 4.34 0.82 -19.05
N ALA A 65 4.44 0.21 -20.22
CA ALA A 65 5.12 0.77 -21.38
C ALA A 65 4.11 1.04 -22.49
N ILE A 66 4.40 2.02 -23.33
CA ILE A 66 3.61 2.30 -24.53
C ILE A 66 4.53 2.08 -25.73
N GLU A 67 4.15 1.20 -26.63
CA GLU A 67 4.84 0.91 -27.87
C GLU A 67 3.82 0.86 -28.99
N ASP A 68 4.04 1.64 -30.05
CA ASP A 68 3.17 1.76 -31.22
C ASP A 68 1.68 2.03 -30.88
N GLY A 69 1.44 2.81 -29.82
CA GLY A 69 0.09 3.15 -29.36
C GLY A 69 -0.60 2.06 -28.53
N VAL A 70 0.08 0.95 -28.28
CA VAL A 70 -0.39 -0.15 -27.42
C VAL A 70 0.21 -0.01 -26.02
N VAL A 71 -0.62 -0.18 -25.00
CA VAL A 71 -0.20 -0.14 -23.60
C VAL A 71 0.07 -1.56 -23.12
N TYR A 72 1.27 -1.79 -22.61
CA TYR A 72 1.73 -3.07 -22.05
C TYR A 72 1.91 -2.92 -20.55
N GLN A 73 1.32 -3.80 -19.77
CA GLN A 73 1.67 -3.93 -18.35
C GLN A 73 3.00 -4.69 -18.26
N THR A 74 4.03 -4.03 -17.73
CA THR A 74 5.38 -4.58 -17.64
C THR A 74 5.74 -5.07 -16.25
N TYR A 75 5.05 -4.57 -15.21
CA TYR A 75 5.31 -4.93 -13.84
C TYR A 75 4.06 -4.76 -12.98
N SER A 76 3.89 -5.64 -12.00
CA SER A 76 2.92 -5.48 -10.92
C SER A 76 3.49 -6.02 -9.62
N ALA A 77 3.27 -5.31 -8.52
CA ALA A 77 3.62 -5.75 -7.18
C ALA A 77 2.58 -5.27 -6.17
N PHE A 78 2.38 -6.06 -5.13
CA PHE A 78 1.41 -5.82 -4.07
C PHE A 78 2.08 -6.06 -2.72
N ALA A 79 1.54 -5.46 -1.67
CA ALA A 79 2.01 -5.63 -0.30
C ALA A 79 3.56 -5.53 -0.23
N ARG A 80 4.25 -6.53 0.29
CA ARG A 80 5.70 -6.55 0.42
C ARG A 80 6.47 -6.40 -0.90
N GLY A 81 5.86 -6.67 -2.04
CA GLY A 81 6.47 -6.41 -3.35
C GLY A 81 6.65 -4.93 -3.67
N VAL A 82 5.92 -4.05 -2.98
CA VAL A 82 6.03 -2.59 -3.12
C VAL A 82 7.25 -2.02 -2.38
N GLU A 83 7.85 -2.78 -1.46
CA GLU A 83 8.98 -2.35 -0.63
C GLU A 83 10.22 -1.90 -1.43
N ILE A 84 10.33 -2.31 -2.68
CA ILE A 84 11.39 -1.85 -3.59
C ILE A 84 11.40 -0.31 -3.74
N MET A 85 10.24 0.34 -3.55
CA MET A 85 10.10 1.79 -3.57
C MET A 85 10.46 2.45 -2.23
N MET A 86 10.68 1.65 -1.19
CA MET A 86 11.01 2.11 0.15
C MET A 86 12.50 1.91 0.41
N GLY A 87 13.32 2.91 0.07
CA GLY A 87 14.79 2.82 0.12
C GLY A 87 15.38 2.40 1.47
N PHE A 88 14.66 2.63 2.58
CA PHE A 88 15.11 2.22 3.91
C PHE A 88 15.16 0.69 4.08
N TYR A 89 14.31 -0.08 3.43
CA TYR A 89 14.37 -1.55 3.50
C TYR A 89 15.67 -2.10 2.94
N ALA A 90 16.19 -1.50 1.88
CA ALA A 90 17.48 -1.89 1.34
C ALA A 90 18.64 -1.67 2.33
N LEU A 91 18.53 -0.67 3.21
CA LEU A 91 19.49 -0.42 4.29
C LEU A 91 19.28 -1.37 5.46
N LEU A 92 18.04 -1.58 5.89
CA LEU A 92 17.71 -2.49 6.99
C LEU A 92 18.11 -3.94 6.68
N ASP A 93 17.92 -4.40 5.45
CA ASP A 93 18.34 -5.74 5.02
C ASP A 93 19.86 -5.97 5.12
N ARG A 94 20.64 -4.89 5.18
CA ARG A 94 22.10 -4.92 5.36
C ARG A 94 22.54 -4.62 6.79
N ALA A 95 21.60 -4.22 7.64
CA ALA A 95 21.89 -3.93 9.06
C ALA A 95 22.10 -5.23 9.84
N PRO A 96 22.93 -5.24 10.91
CA PRO A 96 23.20 -6.44 11.71
C PRO A 96 21.94 -7.07 12.33
N LYS A 97 20.92 -6.27 12.63
CA LYS A 97 19.62 -6.72 13.16
C LYS A 97 18.58 -6.98 12.07
N GLY A 98 18.92 -6.73 10.81
CA GLY A 98 17.95 -6.79 9.73
C GLY A 98 16.79 -5.80 9.94
N ARG A 99 15.61 -6.17 9.49
CA ARG A 99 14.39 -5.35 9.61
C ARG A 99 13.82 -5.28 11.03
N ASN A 100 14.16 -6.23 11.88
CA ASN A 100 13.72 -6.33 13.29
C ASN A 100 12.19 -6.24 13.48
N GLU A 101 11.42 -6.76 12.54
CA GLU A 101 9.96 -6.61 12.48
C GLU A 101 9.21 -7.59 13.39
N GLY A 102 9.87 -8.66 13.89
CA GLY A 102 9.27 -9.58 14.87
C GLY A 102 8.00 -10.30 14.39
N GLY A 103 7.71 -10.28 13.09
CA GLY A 103 6.49 -10.84 12.49
C GLY A 103 5.40 -9.80 12.21
N ASP A 104 5.56 -8.57 12.69
CA ASP A 104 4.67 -7.45 12.39
C ASP A 104 5.43 -6.44 11.53
N SER A 105 5.24 -6.52 10.20
CA SER A 105 5.94 -5.66 9.27
C SER A 105 5.56 -4.20 9.47
N GLU A 106 6.57 -3.34 9.35
CA GLU A 106 6.40 -1.89 9.39
C GLU A 106 5.86 -1.32 10.72
N PHE A 107 5.82 -2.11 11.80
CA PHE A 107 5.28 -1.68 13.09
C PHE A 107 5.93 -0.39 13.64
N TRP A 108 7.13 -0.06 13.20
CA TRP A 108 7.91 1.11 13.60
C TRP A 108 7.68 2.34 12.70
N ILE A 109 6.97 2.21 11.57
CA ILE A 109 6.60 3.34 10.73
C ILE A 109 5.55 4.19 11.44
N ARG A 110 5.77 5.49 11.43
CA ARG A 110 4.87 6.50 11.97
C ARG A 110 4.67 7.60 10.94
N ARG A 111 3.62 8.38 11.08
CA ARG A 111 3.50 9.64 10.35
C ARG A 111 4.60 10.59 10.84
N HIS A 112 4.95 11.55 9.98
CA HIS A 112 6.05 12.48 10.25
C HIS A 112 5.94 13.16 11.63
N ASP A 113 4.75 13.55 12.03
CA ASP A 113 4.43 14.24 13.29
C ASP A 113 4.31 13.30 14.50
N GLU A 114 4.35 12.00 14.32
CA GLU A 114 4.25 10.99 15.38
C GLU A 114 5.61 10.52 15.91
N TYR A 115 6.71 10.93 15.27
CA TYR A 115 8.05 10.60 15.78
C TYR A 115 8.44 11.52 16.95
N PRO A 116 9.08 10.98 18.03
CA PRO A 116 9.56 11.80 19.12
C PRO A 116 10.52 12.90 18.63
N GLY A 117 10.20 14.15 18.92
CA GLY A 117 11.03 15.30 18.53
C GLY A 117 10.65 15.96 17.19
N SER A 118 9.67 15.46 16.45
CA SER A 118 9.21 16.07 15.20
C SER A 118 8.35 17.33 15.41
N GLY A 119 7.92 17.61 16.64
CA GLY A 119 7.05 18.76 16.97
C GLY A 119 7.76 20.10 17.18
N ALA A 120 9.02 20.27 16.79
CA ALA A 120 9.81 21.47 17.11
C ALA A 120 10.44 22.16 15.87
N ALA A 121 9.84 22.06 14.70
CA ALA A 121 10.21 22.85 13.53
C ALA A 121 8.95 23.44 12.92
N GLY A 122 8.46 24.51 13.57
CA GLY A 122 7.50 25.46 13.02
C GLY A 122 8.22 26.68 12.49
#